data_03e86d2d96a7613a46d8986a2db1a241
#
_entry.id   03e86d2d96a7613a46d8986a2db1a241
#
_cell.length_a   1.000
_cell.length_b   1.000
_cell.length_c   1.000
_cell.angle_alpha   90.00
_cell.angle_beta   90.00
_cell.angle_gamma   90.00
#
_symmetry.space_group_name_H-M   'P 1'
#
loop_
_entity.id
_entity.type
_entity.pdbx_description
1 polymer ?
#
loop_
_entity_poly.entity_id
_entity_poly.type
_entity_poly.pdbx_seq_one_letter_code
_entity_poly.pdbx_strand_id
1 'polypeptide(L)'
;MTLPAWQSLDDQAIATSRALAMDAVQKVGNGHPGTAMSLAPVAYTLFQRILKHDPANPNWIARDRFVLSCGHSSLTLYIQLYLSGYGVELSDLQNFRTFNSKTPGHPEYGHTLGVETTTGPLGQGVANAVGMAMAARYEKGLLDPEDKTDIFDHNIWVLASDGDLQEGVSAEASSLAGTQALGNLKVIYDDNRISIEGDTHVAFTEDVSARYRSYGWEVFDVPAKADGDVDRDNLEKVMIKALEVKNKPVLIKLSTVIAWPAPTARGTAKSHGSALGVDEVAATKQQLGMDPTQSFVVSKEVIQHARAIQQRGAAMHKNWQEKFDTWQKNNSVQATLLNRLVKRELPENWEKNIPVFPIDKEIATRAASGKVIQSIAAVLPEFWGGSADLAESNNTTIEGGGSFLPTNSKMAGANPFGRIVHFGIREHAMGSILNGAALHGLVKPFAGTFLVFSDYMRGAVRLSALMQLPVTYVWTHDSIGLGEDGPTHQPVEHLSALRAIPGLAIVRPADANEVSACWVEIIKNAKPVGLALSRQNLPVIDRSKYKGTENVKNGAYVLAYGDENSTDKCEVILIATGSEVNLALS
;
A
#
# COMPACT_ATOMS: atom_id res chain seq x y z
N MET A 1 23.30 16.38 5.90
CA MET A 1 22.23 17.40 5.77
C MET A 1 22.36 18.36 6.95
N THR A 2 22.53 19.67 6.71
CA THR A 2 22.57 20.66 7.81
C THR A 2 21.22 21.38 7.82
N LEU A 3 20.49 21.24 8.92
CA LEU A 3 19.20 21.88 9.11
C LEU A 3 19.37 23.19 9.90
N PRO A 4 18.50 24.20 9.70
CA PRO A 4 18.52 25.41 10.53
C PRO A 4 18.23 25.07 11.99
N ALA A 5 18.70 25.90 12.92
CA ALA A 5 18.38 25.76 14.33
C ALA A 5 16.87 25.83 14.56
N TRP A 6 16.38 25.12 15.58
CA TRP A 6 14.99 25.21 16.04
C TRP A 6 14.67 26.63 16.51
N GLN A 7 13.49 27.12 16.23
CA GLN A 7 12.98 28.43 16.55
C GLN A 7 11.77 28.34 17.50
N SER A 8 11.44 29.39 18.20
CA SER A 8 10.25 29.45 19.05
C SER A 8 8.93 29.25 18.27
N LEU A 9 8.92 29.63 17.00
CA LEU A 9 7.76 29.36 16.10
C LEU A 9 7.56 27.87 15.80
N ASP A 10 8.62 27.07 15.82
CA ASP A 10 8.50 25.62 15.73
C ASP A 10 7.79 25.05 16.96
N ASP A 11 8.16 25.52 18.16
CA ASP A 11 7.50 25.12 19.42
C ASP A 11 6.02 25.50 19.42
N GLN A 12 5.71 26.70 18.95
CA GLN A 12 4.34 27.18 18.84
C GLN A 12 3.54 26.37 17.80
N ALA A 13 4.15 25.97 16.69
CA ALA A 13 3.50 25.14 15.66
C ALA A 13 3.21 23.72 16.19
N ILE A 14 4.12 23.15 16.97
CA ILE A 14 3.92 21.86 17.64
C ILE A 14 2.80 21.96 18.68
N ALA A 15 2.80 23.01 19.52
CA ALA A 15 1.73 23.26 20.49
C ALA A 15 0.38 23.46 19.81
N THR A 16 0.35 24.21 18.70
CA THR A 16 -0.84 24.41 17.87
C THR A 16 -1.34 23.06 17.31
N SER A 17 -0.44 22.19 16.86
CA SER A 17 -0.81 20.86 16.37
C SER A 17 -1.51 20.02 17.44
N ARG A 18 -1.00 20.04 18.67
CA ARG A 18 -1.62 19.37 19.82
C ARG A 18 -3.01 19.92 20.13
N ALA A 19 -3.14 21.25 20.14
CA ALA A 19 -4.42 21.92 20.40
C ALA A 19 -5.46 21.58 19.32
N LEU A 20 -5.08 21.63 18.05
CA LEU A 20 -5.97 21.29 16.93
C LEU A 20 -6.45 19.83 16.99
N ALA A 21 -5.58 18.90 17.40
CA ALA A 21 -5.95 17.49 17.57
C ALA A 21 -7.01 17.31 18.66
N MET A 22 -6.85 17.97 19.82
CA MET A 22 -7.85 17.95 20.88
C MET A 22 -9.15 18.63 20.45
N ASP A 23 -9.07 19.81 19.85
CA ASP A 23 -10.23 20.61 19.46
C ASP A 23 -11.10 19.88 18.44
N ALA A 24 -10.47 19.23 17.44
CA ALA A 24 -11.18 18.49 16.41
C ALA A 24 -11.98 17.31 17.00
N VAL A 25 -11.35 16.53 17.88
CA VAL A 25 -12.02 15.39 18.54
C VAL A 25 -13.06 15.88 19.55
N GLN A 26 -12.78 16.92 20.33
CA GLN A 26 -13.70 17.48 21.30
C GLN A 26 -14.96 18.03 20.64
N LYS A 27 -14.81 18.70 19.48
CA LYS A 27 -15.94 19.25 18.72
C LYS A 27 -16.88 18.17 18.20
N VAL A 28 -16.35 17.08 17.64
CA VAL A 28 -17.17 16.01 17.06
C VAL A 28 -17.61 14.96 18.10
N GLY A 29 -16.99 14.95 19.28
CA GLY A 29 -17.30 14.07 20.39
C GLY A 29 -16.77 12.63 20.27
N ASN A 30 -16.02 12.31 19.20
CA ASN A 30 -15.41 11.00 19.00
C ASN A 30 -14.12 11.10 18.19
N GLY A 31 -13.18 10.17 18.38
CA GLY A 31 -11.91 10.14 17.69
C GLY A 31 -10.74 9.80 18.60
N HIS A 32 -9.51 9.94 18.07
CA HIS A 32 -8.28 9.52 18.74
C HIS A 32 -7.34 10.71 18.94
N PRO A 33 -7.52 11.50 20.00
CA PRO A 33 -6.70 12.71 20.21
C PRO A 33 -5.32 12.39 20.75
N GLY A 34 -5.19 11.39 21.64
CA GLY A 34 -4.00 11.18 22.46
C GLY A 34 -2.74 10.90 21.65
N THR A 35 -2.81 9.99 20.68
CA THR A 35 -1.68 9.69 19.79
C THR A 35 -1.31 10.88 18.92
N ALA A 36 -2.29 11.63 18.39
CA ALA A 36 -2.01 12.82 17.58
C ALA A 36 -1.36 13.95 18.38
N MET A 37 -1.63 14.03 19.69
CA MET A 37 -0.97 14.97 20.58
C MET A 37 0.47 14.59 20.86
N SER A 38 0.73 13.34 21.26
CA SER A 38 2.09 12.86 21.55
C SER A 38 2.98 12.86 20.31
N LEU A 39 2.43 12.55 19.13
CA LEU A 39 3.16 12.51 17.86
C LEU A 39 3.28 13.86 17.13
N ALA A 40 2.72 14.95 17.66
CA ALA A 40 2.83 16.26 17.04
C ALA A 40 4.29 16.68 16.74
N PRO A 41 5.27 16.52 17.67
CA PRO A 41 6.68 16.82 17.37
C PRO A 41 7.25 15.94 16.26
N VAL A 42 6.85 14.65 16.19
CA VAL A 42 7.32 13.69 15.18
C VAL A 42 6.87 14.10 13.78
N ALA A 43 5.56 14.31 13.64
CA ALA A 43 4.96 14.67 12.37
C ALA A 43 5.47 16.05 11.89
N TYR A 44 5.60 17.01 12.79
CA TYR A 44 6.18 18.31 12.47
C TYR A 44 7.63 18.20 12.00
N THR A 45 8.47 17.46 12.72
CA THR A 45 9.87 17.22 12.33
C THR A 45 9.96 16.59 10.94
N LEU A 46 9.16 15.57 10.69
CA LEU A 46 9.11 14.91 9.37
C LEU A 46 8.74 15.90 8.27
N PHE A 47 7.57 16.53 8.36
CA PHE A 47 7.03 17.36 7.29
C PHE A 47 7.81 18.66 7.11
N GLN A 48 8.21 19.30 8.20
CA GLN A 48 8.85 20.60 8.13
C GLN A 48 10.37 20.55 7.93
N ARG A 49 11.02 19.39 8.19
CA ARG A 49 12.49 19.37 8.23
C ARG A 49 13.14 18.22 7.45
N ILE A 50 12.51 17.03 7.40
CA ILE A 50 13.15 15.81 6.89
C ILE A 50 12.66 15.43 5.49
N LEU A 51 11.35 15.38 5.27
CA LEU A 51 10.77 14.90 4.01
C LEU A 51 11.20 15.73 2.80
N LYS A 52 11.55 15.04 1.73
CA LYS A 52 11.70 15.61 0.40
C LYS A 52 10.33 15.67 -0.25
N HIS A 53 9.66 16.82 -0.17
CA HIS A 53 8.32 17.01 -0.72
C HIS A 53 8.10 18.45 -1.18
N ASP A 54 7.15 18.64 -2.09
CA ASP A 54 6.70 19.94 -2.57
C ASP A 54 5.16 19.98 -2.48
N PRO A 55 4.59 20.71 -1.49
CA PRO A 55 3.14 20.79 -1.33
C PRO A 55 2.38 21.35 -2.55
N ALA A 56 3.05 22.17 -3.37
CA ALA A 56 2.48 22.69 -4.61
C ALA A 56 2.45 21.64 -5.75
N ASN A 57 3.32 20.62 -5.65
CA ASN A 57 3.44 19.52 -6.62
C ASN A 57 3.35 18.16 -5.90
N PRO A 58 2.20 17.81 -5.33
CA PRO A 58 2.03 16.62 -4.49
C PRO A 58 2.22 15.30 -5.25
N ASN A 59 2.22 15.34 -6.57
CA ASN A 59 2.47 14.19 -7.45
C ASN A 59 3.90 14.11 -7.99
N TRP A 60 4.83 14.93 -7.48
CA TRP A 60 6.22 14.88 -7.85
C TRP A 60 6.78 13.46 -7.66
N ILE A 61 7.27 12.85 -8.73
CA ILE A 61 7.61 11.41 -8.74
C ILE A 61 8.75 11.07 -7.77
N ALA A 62 9.71 11.97 -7.59
CA ALA A 62 10.88 11.79 -6.73
C ALA A 62 10.68 12.28 -5.29
N ARG A 63 9.45 12.68 -4.90
CA ARG A 63 9.17 13.01 -3.51
C ARG A 63 9.29 11.79 -2.61
N ASP A 64 9.63 11.99 -1.35
CA ASP A 64 9.44 10.96 -0.33
C ASP A 64 7.95 10.63 -0.16
N ARG A 65 7.65 9.42 0.31
CA ARG A 65 6.28 9.00 0.66
C ARG A 65 6.15 8.95 2.16
N PHE A 66 5.00 9.39 2.67
CA PHE A 66 4.67 9.26 4.09
C PHE A 66 3.42 8.41 4.28
N VAL A 67 3.56 7.30 5.00
CA VAL A 67 2.48 6.37 5.35
C VAL A 67 2.18 6.47 6.83
N LEU A 68 0.97 6.92 7.18
CA LEU A 68 0.45 6.83 8.54
C LEU A 68 -0.22 5.46 8.71
N SER A 69 0.52 4.47 9.21
CA SER A 69 0.02 3.10 9.41
C SER A 69 -0.99 3.04 10.55
N CYS A 70 -0.73 3.75 11.66
CA CYS A 70 -1.68 3.94 12.74
C CYS A 70 -2.80 4.92 12.33
N GLY A 71 -3.64 4.50 11.38
CA GLY A 71 -4.63 5.35 10.73
C GLY A 71 -5.67 5.97 11.66
N HIS A 72 -5.89 5.40 12.84
CA HIS A 72 -6.74 5.98 13.88
C HIS A 72 -6.23 7.37 14.32
N SER A 73 -4.92 7.60 14.28
CA SER A 73 -4.29 8.91 14.55
C SER A 73 -4.33 9.85 13.34
N SER A 74 -5.37 9.83 12.54
CA SER A 74 -5.48 10.56 11.27
C SER A 74 -5.18 12.06 11.38
N LEU A 75 -5.50 12.68 12.51
CA LEU A 75 -5.18 14.10 12.78
C LEU A 75 -3.68 14.37 12.79
N THR A 76 -2.83 13.39 13.12
CA THR A 76 -1.37 13.50 12.97
C THR A 76 -0.99 13.88 11.54
N LEU A 77 -1.63 13.30 10.53
CA LEU A 77 -1.40 13.60 9.13
C LEU A 77 -2.14 14.87 8.68
N TYR A 78 -3.44 14.98 8.95
CA TYR A 78 -4.25 16.08 8.43
C TYR A 78 -3.77 17.45 8.90
N ILE A 79 -3.30 17.55 10.15
CA ILE A 79 -2.76 18.80 10.68
C ILE A 79 -1.47 19.19 9.94
N GLN A 80 -0.62 18.23 9.60
CA GLN A 80 0.59 18.52 8.82
C GLN A 80 0.26 18.90 7.37
N LEU A 81 -0.75 18.28 6.77
CA LEU A 81 -1.24 18.68 5.45
C LEU A 81 -1.79 20.12 5.46
N TYR A 82 -2.50 20.50 6.53
CA TYR A 82 -2.97 21.87 6.73
C TYR A 82 -1.80 22.86 6.90
N LEU A 83 -0.87 22.57 7.80
CA LEU A 83 0.28 23.43 8.09
C LEU A 83 1.21 23.58 6.89
N SER A 84 1.40 22.52 6.10
CA SER A 84 2.26 22.52 4.93
C SER A 84 1.58 23.09 3.67
N GLY A 85 0.26 23.23 3.66
CA GLY A 85 -0.48 23.81 2.53
C GLY A 85 -0.82 22.84 1.41
N TYR A 86 -1.20 21.59 1.73
CA TYR A 86 -1.70 20.58 0.80
C TYR A 86 -3.19 20.73 0.46
N GLY A 87 -3.81 21.87 0.74
CA GLY A 87 -5.22 22.12 0.43
C GLY A 87 -6.20 21.59 1.47
N VAL A 88 -5.72 21.15 2.62
CA VAL A 88 -6.53 20.99 3.84
C VAL A 88 -6.58 22.35 4.53
N GLU A 89 -7.77 22.81 4.85
CA GLU A 89 -8.01 24.10 5.51
C GLU A 89 -8.47 23.90 6.96
N LEU A 90 -8.43 24.96 7.78
CA LEU A 90 -8.86 24.92 9.18
C LEU A 90 -10.32 24.46 9.31
N SER A 91 -11.18 24.87 8.38
CA SER A 91 -12.57 24.43 8.31
C SER A 91 -12.72 22.92 8.08
N ASP A 92 -11.78 22.28 7.38
CA ASP A 92 -11.78 20.83 7.19
C ASP A 92 -11.45 20.11 8.50
N LEU A 93 -10.51 20.64 9.31
CA LEU A 93 -10.22 20.13 10.65
C LEU A 93 -11.41 20.32 11.61
N GLN A 94 -12.13 21.44 11.48
CA GLN A 94 -13.37 21.69 12.23
C GLN A 94 -14.51 20.75 11.88
N ASN A 95 -14.49 20.17 10.67
CA ASN A 95 -15.46 19.21 10.16
C ASN A 95 -14.93 17.77 10.18
N PHE A 96 -13.94 17.50 11.04
CA PHE A 96 -13.36 16.17 11.22
C PHE A 96 -14.44 15.10 11.43
N ARG A 97 -14.35 13.96 10.73
CA ARG A 97 -15.30 12.82 10.80
C ARG A 97 -16.75 13.15 10.42
N THR A 98 -17.02 14.29 9.81
CA THR A 98 -18.38 14.55 9.30
C THR A 98 -18.54 13.98 7.88
N PHE A 99 -19.79 13.75 7.47
CA PHE A 99 -20.07 13.18 6.13
C PHE A 99 -19.50 14.07 5.02
N ASN A 100 -18.83 13.48 4.05
CA ASN A 100 -18.12 14.16 2.95
C ASN A 100 -17.01 15.13 3.36
N SER A 101 -16.54 15.09 4.61
CA SER A 101 -15.39 15.88 5.03
C SER A 101 -14.10 15.40 4.34
N LYS A 102 -13.18 16.33 4.01
CA LYS A 102 -11.82 16.01 3.58
C LYS A 102 -10.97 15.34 4.67
N THR A 103 -11.47 15.29 5.90
CA THR A 103 -10.77 14.72 7.06
C THR A 103 -11.57 13.57 7.67
N PRO A 104 -11.73 12.44 6.94
CA PRO A 104 -12.40 11.25 7.47
C PRO A 104 -11.68 10.70 8.70
N GLY A 105 -12.35 9.81 9.44
CA GLY A 105 -11.83 9.27 10.69
C GLY A 105 -10.50 8.50 10.58
N HIS A 106 -10.24 7.94 9.42
CA HIS A 106 -8.99 7.28 9.03
C HIS A 106 -8.59 7.78 7.64
N PRO A 107 -7.29 7.83 7.29
CA PRO A 107 -6.85 8.30 5.97
C PRO A 107 -7.41 7.44 4.83
N GLU A 108 -7.90 8.10 3.78
CA GLU A 108 -8.45 7.46 2.60
C GLU A 108 -7.71 7.93 1.34
N TYR A 109 -7.10 6.98 0.62
CA TYR A 109 -6.41 7.23 -0.64
C TYR A 109 -7.39 7.75 -1.70
N GLY A 110 -6.98 8.80 -2.41
CA GLY A 110 -7.80 9.42 -3.45
C GLY A 110 -8.89 10.37 -2.93
N HIS A 111 -9.10 10.45 -1.60
CA HIS A 111 -10.06 11.34 -0.98
C HIS A 111 -9.41 12.64 -0.46
N THR A 112 -8.29 12.51 0.25
CA THR A 112 -7.53 13.66 0.78
C THR A 112 -6.18 13.75 0.07
N LEU A 113 -5.87 14.91 -0.51
CA LEU A 113 -4.59 15.15 -1.17
C LEU A 113 -3.43 14.98 -0.18
N GLY A 114 -2.39 14.23 -0.56
CA GLY A 114 -1.25 13.94 0.31
C GLY A 114 -1.40 12.66 1.15
N VAL A 115 -2.52 11.95 1.05
CA VAL A 115 -2.71 10.61 1.63
C VAL A 115 -2.20 9.55 0.64
N GLU A 116 -1.15 8.83 1.01
CA GLU A 116 -0.49 7.85 0.13
C GLU A 116 -1.19 6.48 0.10
N THR A 117 -1.92 6.12 1.14
CA THR A 117 -2.67 4.85 1.24
C THR A 117 -3.82 4.96 2.23
N THR A 118 -4.88 4.16 2.01
CA THR A 118 -5.96 3.98 2.98
C THR A 118 -5.45 3.12 4.13
N THR A 119 -5.57 3.64 5.36
CA THR A 119 -5.22 2.93 6.59
C THR A 119 -6.39 2.95 7.58
N GLY A 120 -6.23 2.24 8.71
CA GLY A 120 -7.30 2.00 9.67
C GLY A 120 -7.23 0.55 10.15
N PRO A 121 -7.27 -0.47 9.24
CA PRO A 121 -6.82 -1.81 9.59
C PRO A 121 -5.31 -1.79 9.89
N LEU A 122 -4.95 -2.07 11.14
CA LEU A 122 -3.57 -1.99 11.63
C LEU A 122 -2.64 -2.96 10.88
N GLY A 123 -1.38 -2.61 10.78
CA GLY A 123 -0.35 -3.37 10.06
C GLY A 123 -0.36 -3.21 8.53
N GLN A 124 -1.51 -2.86 7.94
CA GLN A 124 -1.62 -2.72 6.49
C GLN A 124 -0.74 -1.60 5.93
N GLY A 125 -0.64 -0.47 6.65
CA GLY A 125 0.23 0.65 6.24
C GLY A 125 1.70 0.27 6.21
N VAL A 126 2.19 -0.47 7.22
CA VAL A 126 3.56 -1.00 7.23
C VAL A 126 3.81 -1.89 6.02
N ALA A 127 2.91 -2.83 5.74
CA ALA A 127 3.07 -3.76 4.63
C ALA A 127 2.94 -3.08 3.25
N ASN A 128 2.04 -2.09 3.11
CA ASN A 128 1.94 -1.28 1.91
C ASN A 128 3.25 -0.48 1.67
N ALA A 129 3.83 0.08 2.73
CA ALA A 129 5.10 0.81 2.63
C ALA A 129 6.26 -0.09 2.18
N VAL A 130 6.30 -1.35 2.61
CA VAL A 130 7.24 -2.35 2.06
C VAL A 130 7.04 -2.50 0.56
N GLY A 131 5.79 -2.61 0.10
CA GLY A 131 5.46 -2.67 -1.32
C GLY A 131 5.90 -1.43 -2.11
N MET A 132 5.66 -0.23 -1.55
CA MET A 132 6.15 1.03 -2.14
C MET A 132 7.68 1.05 -2.24
N ALA A 133 8.40 0.61 -1.20
CA ALA A 133 9.86 0.58 -1.19
C ALA A 133 10.44 -0.43 -2.20
N MET A 134 9.78 -1.58 -2.37
CA MET A 134 10.14 -2.56 -3.39
C MET A 134 9.88 -2.03 -4.80
N ALA A 135 8.71 -1.44 -5.04
CA ALA A 135 8.36 -0.83 -6.32
C ALA A 135 9.33 0.29 -6.70
N ALA A 136 9.67 1.19 -5.76
CA ALA A 136 10.65 2.26 -6.00
C ALA A 136 11.99 1.72 -6.50
N ARG A 137 12.49 0.62 -5.91
CA ARG A 137 13.72 -0.04 -6.37
C ARG A 137 13.56 -0.65 -7.77
N TYR A 138 12.44 -1.32 -8.03
CA TYR A 138 12.18 -1.91 -9.34
C TYR A 138 12.05 -0.84 -10.43
N GLU A 139 11.28 0.21 -10.19
CA GLU A 139 11.06 1.33 -11.10
C GLU A 139 12.36 2.07 -11.42
N LYS A 140 13.22 2.25 -10.41
CA LYS A 140 14.59 2.77 -10.64
C LYS A 140 15.34 1.87 -11.63
N GLY A 141 15.27 0.55 -11.49
CA GLY A 141 15.90 -0.39 -12.42
C GLY A 141 15.36 -0.32 -13.85
N LEU A 142 14.08 0.03 -14.04
CA LEU A 142 13.52 0.25 -15.38
C LEU A 142 14.04 1.54 -16.04
N LEU A 143 14.28 2.57 -15.23
CA LEU A 143 14.61 3.92 -15.70
C LEU A 143 16.12 4.21 -15.66
N ASP A 144 16.84 3.63 -14.73
CA ASP A 144 18.28 3.76 -14.53
C ASP A 144 18.92 2.41 -14.18
N PRO A 145 18.97 1.46 -15.14
CA PRO A 145 19.42 0.08 -14.87
C PRO A 145 20.90 -0.02 -14.47
N GLU A 146 21.69 1.00 -14.76
CA GLU A 146 23.11 1.07 -14.40
C GLU A 146 23.36 1.81 -13.07
N ASP A 147 22.29 2.25 -12.39
CA ASP A 147 22.33 2.97 -11.11
C ASP A 147 23.27 4.18 -11.11
N LYS A 148 23.18 5.00 -12.16
CA LYS A 148 24.06 6.15 -12.40
C LYS A 148 23.53 7.47 -11.88
N THR A 149 22.25 7.52 -11.46
CA THR A 149 21.62 8.77 -11.03
C THR A 149 20.85 8.62 -9.71
N ASP A 150 20.74 9.74 -9.00
CA ASP A 150 19.95 9.87 -7.76
C ASP A 150 18.53 10.46 -8.00
N ILE A 151 18.17 10.74 -9.25
CA ILE A 151 16.92 11.44 -9.58
C ILE A 151 15.66 10.62 -9.24
N PHE A 152 15.77 9.30 -9.19
CA PHE A 152 14.69 8.40 -8.82
C PHE A 152 14.75 7.97 -7.34
N ASP A 153 15.78 8.40 -6.61
CA ASP A 153 15.96 8.04 -5.21
C ASP A 153 15.02 8.84 -4.31
N HIS A 154 14.26 8.13 -3.50
CA HIS A 154 13.40 8.69 -2.46
C HIS A 154 13.16 7.66 -1.35
N ASN A 155 12.68 8.13 -0.21
CA ASN A 155 12.42 7.30 0.96
C ASN A 155 10.92 7.11 1.16
N ILE A 156 10.59 5.97 1.77
CA ILE A 156 9.25 5.67 2.28
C ILE A 156 9.32 5.74 3.79
N TRP A 157 8.66 6.74 4.35
CA TRP A 157 8.56 6.95 5.79
C TRP A 157 7.22 6.41 6.30
N VAL A 158 7.27 5.70 7.40
CA VAL A 158 6.09 5.11 8.05
C VAL A 158 6.03 5.55 9.49
N LEU A 159 4.84 5.88 9.96
CA LEU A 159 4.55 6.06 11.38
C LEU A 159 3.61 4.94 11.81
N ALA A 160 4.09 4.05 12.67
CA ALA A 160 3.40 2.86 13.15
C ALA A 160 3.23 2.90 14.68
N SER A 161 2.22 2.20 15.19
CA SER A 161 1.93 2.07 16.61
C SER A 161 2.17 0.65 17.14
N ASP A 162 2.01 0.45 18.44
CA ASP A 162 2.03 -0.87 19.09
C ASP A 162 1.10 -1.86 18.36
N GLY A 163 -0.13 -1.45 18.06
CA GLY A 163 -1.09 -2.30 17.38
C GLY A 163 -0.68 -2.67 15.97
N ASP A 164 -0.03 -1.78 15.21
CA ASP A 164 0.54 -2.13 13.90
C ASP A 164 1.57 -3.26 14.02
N LEU A 165 2.42 -3.23 15.04
CA LEU A 165 3.51 -4.20 15.20
C LEU A 165 3.07 -5.51 15.87
N GLN A 166 1.88 -5.54 16.48
CA GLN A 166 1.23 -6.77 16.94
C GLN A 166 0.61 -7.56 15.78
N GLU A 167 0.17 -6.90 14.71
CA GLU A 167 -0.44 -7.56 13.57
C GLU A 167 0.53 -8.48 12.83
N GLY A 168 0.11 -9.71 12.53
CA GLY A 168 0.92 -10.70 11.83
C GLY A 168 1.42 -10.22 10.46
N VAL A 169 0.61 -9.45 9.74
CA VAL A 169 0.99 -8.88 8.43
C VAL A 169 2.21 -7.98 8.50
N SER A 170 2.38 -7.23 9.60
CA SER A 170 3.58 -6.41 9.83
C SER A 170 4.82 -7.27 10.03
N ALA A 171 4.71 -8.39 10.76
CA ALA A 171 5.81 -9.32 10.96
C ALA A 171 6.25 -9.98 9.64
N GLU A 172 5.28 -10.45 8.84
CA GLU A 172 5.52 -11.01 7.51
C GLU A 172 6.24 -10.01 6.59
N ALA A 173 5.68 -8.79 6.47
CA ALA A 173 6.21 -7.74 5.60
C ALA A 173 7.59 -7.24 6.06
N SER A 174 7.78 -7.02 7.36
CA SER A 174 9.05 -6.54 7.92
C SER A 174 10.17 -7.57 7.79
N SER A 175 9.87 -8.86 7.97
CA SER A 175 10.82 -9.95 7.71
C SER A 175 11.25 -9.95 6.24
N LEU A 176 10.32 -9.81 5.30
CA LEU A 176 10.64 -9.73 3.87
C LEU A 176 11.43 -8.46 3.54
N ALA A 177 11.10 -7.32 4.14
CA ALA A 177 11.83 -6.06 3.93
C ALA A 177 13.31 -6.16 4.34
N GLY A 178 13.61 -6.85 5.43
CA GLY A 178 14.98 -7.16 5.84
C GLY A 178 15.70 -8.07 4.84
N THR A 179 15.05 -9.16 4.40
CA THR A 179 15.55 -10.04 3.34
C THR A 179 15.86 -9.29 2.05
N GLN A 180 15.00 -8.33 1.70
CA GLN A 180 15.14 -7.48 0.52
C GLN A 180 16.12 -6.31 0.71
N ALA A 181 16.66 -6.11 1.92
CA ALA A 181 17.60 -5.04 2.23
C ALA A 181 17.10 -3.64 1.78
N LEU A 182 15.85 -3.29 2.08
CA LEU A 182 15.18 -2.08 1.59
C LEU A 182 15.68 -0.81 2.29
N GLY A 183 16.84 -0.30 1.86
CA GLY A 183 17.47 0.86 2.46
C GLY A 183 16.69 2.19 2.30
N ASN A 184 15.67 2.22 1.47
CA ASN A 184 14.76 3.35 1.31
C ASN A 184 13.52 3.30 2.23
N LEU A 185 13.36 2.27 3.06
CA LEU A 185 12.25 2.13 4.02
C LEU A 185 12.68 2.58 5.42
N LYS A 186 11.94 3.53 6.01
CA LYS A 186 12.17 4.09 7.34
C LYS A 186 10.86 4.02 8.15
N VAL A 187 10.84 3.23 9.21
CA VAL A 187 9.68 3.08 10.08
C VAL A 187 9.96 3.75 11.43
N ILE A 188 9.08 4.64 11.86
CA ILE A 188 9.06 5.20 13.21
C ILE A 188 7.98 4.44 13.96
N TYR A 189 8.36 3.78 15.03
CA TYR A 189 7.47 3.05 15.92
C TYR A 189 7.19 3.88 17.15
N ASP A 190 5.93 4.28 17.35
CA ASP A 190 5.43 4.93 18.55
C ASP A 190 5.24 3.90 19.67
N ASP A 191 6.25 3.74 20.51
CA ASP A 191 6.25 2.88 21.70
C ASP A 191 5.64 3.63 22.88
N ASN A 192 4.32 3.83 22.88
CA ASN A 192 3.60 4.50 23.95
C ASN A 192 2.97 3.53 24.96
N ARG A 193 2.99 2.24 24.68
CA ARG A 193 2.50 1.13 25.52
C ARG A 193 1.03 1.20 25.91
N ILE A 194 0.21 1.92 25.15
CA ILE A 194 -1.23 2.06 25.40
C ILE A 194 -2.03 1.63 24.17
N SER A 195 -3.01 0.77 24.41
CA SER A 195 -4.06 0.40 23.47
C SER A 195 -5.44 0.79 24.02
N ILE A 196 -6.50 0.45 23.28
CA ILE A 196 -7.88 0.67 23.73
C ILE A 196 -8.17 -0.10 25.04
N GLU A 197 -7.60 -1.30 25.17
CA GLU A 197 -7.83 -2.18 26.33
C GLU A 197 -7.02 -1.78 27.55
N GLY A 198 -5.91 -1.03 27.37
CA GLY A 198 -5.06 -0.61 28.47
C GLY A 198 -3.57 -0.63 28.12
N ASP A 199 -2.76 -0.98 29.12
CA ASP A 199 -1.33 -1.19 28.94
C ASP A 199 -1.09 -2.41 28.03
N THR A 200 -0.26 -2.24 27.00
CA THR A 200 0.02 -3.29 26.01
C THR A 200 0.63 -4.55 26.63
N HIS A 201 1.27 -4.45 27.81
CA HIS A 201 1.85 -5.63 28.50
C HIS A 201 0.85 -6.74 28.84
N VAL A 202 -0.45 -6.46 28.78
CA VAL A 202 -1.48 -7.51 28.95
C VAL A 202 -1.43 -8.55 27.83
N ALA A 203 -0.90 -8.18 26.63
CA ALA A 203 -0.86 -9.03 25.45
C ALA A 203 0.42 -8.94 24.61
N PHE A 204 1.32 -7.98 24.91
CA PHE A 204 2.48 -7.67 24.08
C PHE A 204 3.68 -7.27 24.93
N THR A 205 4.56 -8.25 25.20
CA THR A 205 5.71 -8.10 26.11
C THR A 205 7.07 -8.32 25.44
N GLU A 206 7.08 -8.53 24.13
CA GLU A 206 8.30 -8.81 23.38
C GLU A 206 9.23 -7.60 23.24
N ASP A 207 10.53 -7.86 23.06
CA ASP A 207 11.50 -6.84 22.65
C ASP A 207 11.41 -6.62 21.13
N VAL A 208 10.64 -5.60 20.74
CA VAL A 208 10.47 -5.21 19.34
C VAL A 208 11.80 -4.83 18.68
N SER A 209 12.70 -4.14 19.40
CA SER A 209 14.03 -3.80 18.88
C SER A 209 14.84 -5.03 18.53
N ALA A 210 14.85 -6.07 19.40
CA ALA A 210 15.52 -7.32 19.14
C ALA A 210 14.89 -8.08 17.97
N ARG A 211 13.55 -8.13 17.89
CA ARG A 211 12.82 -8.75 16.78
C ARG A 211 13.21 -8.11 15.43
N TYR A 212 13.21 -6.78 15.32
CA TYR A 212 13.58 -6.10 14.09
C TYR A 212 15.06 -6.25 13.73
N ARG A 213 15.97 -6.27 14.72
CA ARG A 213 17.37 -6.63 14.49
C ARG A 213 17.50 -8.04 13.91
N SER A 214 16.70 -9.00 14.39
CA SER A 214 16.69 -10.37 13.84
C SER A 214 16.17 -10.45 12.41
N TYR A 215 15.31 -9.52 11.99
CA TYR A 215 14.90 -9.37 10.59
C TYR A 215 15.98 -8.76 9.69
N GLY A 216 17.08 -8.27 10.24
CA GLY A 216 18.16 -7.60 9.48
C GLY A 216 17.99 -6.09 9.33
N TRP A 217 17.16 -5.46 10.15
CA TRP A 217 16.98 -4.01 10.17
C TRP A 217 18.06 -3.30 10.98
N GLU A 218 18.35 -2.05 10.62
CA GLU A 218 19.00 -1.10 11.55
C GLU A 218 17.96 -0.59 12.53
N VAL A 219 18.32 -0.52 13.82
CA VAL A 219 17.38 -0.10 14.88
C VAL A 219 18.01 0.98 15.72
N PHE A 220 17.35 2.13 15.79
CA PHE A 220 17.68 3.24 16.67
C PHE A 220 16.61 3.39 17.75
N ASP A 221 17.03 3.66 18.98
CA ASP A 221 16.14 3.90 20.10
C ASP A 221 16.19 5.40 20.47
N VAL A 222 15.02 6.05 20.57
CA VAL A 222 14.85 7.45 20.98
C VAL A 222 13.98 7.47 22.23
N PRO A 223 14.58 7.62 23.43
CA PRO A 223 13.81 7.70 24.67
C PRO A 223 13.04 9.02 24.76
N ALA A 224 11.95 9.01 25.51
CA ALA A 224 11.25 10.24 25.90
C ALA A 224 12.11 11.08 26.83
N LYS A 225 11.86 12.39 26.88
CA LYS A 225 12.43 13.28 27.90
C LYS A 225 11.92 12.89 29.30
N ALA A 226 12.56 13.44 30.33
CA ALA A 226 12.18 13.19 31.73
C ALA A 226 10.74 13.63 32.08
N ASP A 227 10.20 14.63 31.36
CA ASP A 227 8.82 15.09 31.51
C ASP A 227 7.81 14.26 30.70
N GLY A 228 8.28 13.34 29.87
CA GLY A 228 7.48 12.46 29.02
C GLY A 228 7.26 12.98 27.59
N ASP A 229 7.75 14.17 27.24
CA ASP A 229 7.68 14.68 25.87
C ASP A 229 8.71 13.99 24.96
N VAL A 230 8.49 14.09 23.65
CA VAL A 230 9.44 13.65 22.63
C VAL A 230 10.72 14.51 22.70
N ASP A 231 11.87 13.84 22.71
CA ASP A 231 13.15 14.50 22.49
C ASP A 231 13.34 14.77 21.00
N ARG A 232 12.78 15.88 20.52
CA ARG A 232 12.79 16.23 19.09
C ARG A 232 14.20 16.45 18.53
N ASP A 233 15.13 16.95 19.35
CA ASP A 233 16.51 17.22 18.90
C ASP A 233 17.25 15.90 18.67
N ASN A 234 17.05 14.92 19.56
CA ASN A 234 17.58 13.57 19.37
C ASN A 234 16.88 12.85 18.23
N LEU A 235 15.55 12.96 18.13
CA LEU A 235 14.76 12.37 17.04
C LEU A 235 15.24 12.89 15.66
N GLU A 236 15.42 14.20 15.51
CA GLU A 236 15.94 14.79 14.26
C GLU A 236 17.31 14.22 13.90
N LYS A 237 18.24 14.14 14.87
CA LYS A 237 19.56 13.55 14.66
C LYS A 237 19.47 12.08 14.22
N VAL A 238 18.57 11.31 14.82
CA VAL A 238 18.36 9.91 14.48
C VAL A 238 17.71 9.77 13.11
N MET A 239 16.75 10.62 12.75
CA MET A 239 16.17 10.64 11.40
C MET A 239 17.23 10.94 10.33
N ILE A 240 18.14 11.89 10.59
CA ILE A 240 19.25 12.18 9.67
C ILE A 240 20.17 10.97 9.54
N LYS A 241 20.53 10.30 10.64
CA LYS A 241 21.32 9.05 10.60
C LYS A 241 20.59 7.95 9.82
N ALA A 242 19.26 7.84 9.99
CA ALA A 242 18.46 6.88 9.24
C ALA A 242 18.52 7.11 7.73
N LEU A 243 18.62 8.35 7.26
CA LEU A 243 18.80 8.67 5.84
C LEU A 243 20.17 8.22 5.27
N GLU A 244 21.17 8.04 6.13
CA GLU A 244 22.51 7.56 5.74
C GLU A 244 22.55 6.04 5.54
N VAL A 245 21.63 5.29 6.15
CA VAL A 245 21.52 3.83 6.01
C VAL A 245 20.87 3.49 4.67
N LYS A 246 21.63 2.92 3.73
CA LYS A 246 21.19 2.62 2.35
C LYS A 246 21.02 1.14 2.03
N ASN A 247 21.55 0.26 2.87
CA ASN A 247 21.67 -1.17 2.58
C ASN A 247 20.78 -2.07 3.44
N LYS A 248 19.89 -1.50 4.24
CA LYS A 248 18.89 -2.21 5.06
C LYS A 248 17.79 -1.25 5.51
N PRO A 249 16.58 -1.75 5.79
CA PRO A 249 15.51 -0.91 6.34
C PRO A 249 15.84 -0.45 7.77
N VAL A 250 15.21 0.65 8.19
CA VAL A 250 15.46 1.27 9.49
C VAL A 250 14.20 1.31 10.32
N LEU A 251 14.31 0.86 11.58
CA LEU A 251 13.32 1.10 12.63
C LEU A 251 13.85 2.17 13.59
N ILE A 252 13.07 3.22 13.82
CA ILE A 252 13.27 4.20 14.88
C ILE A 252 12.22 3.91 15.95
N LYS A 253 12.62 3.23 17.04
CA LYS A 253 11.76 3.03 18.20
C LYS A 253 11.75 4.32 19.02
N LEU A 254 10.59 4.94 19.09
CA LEU A 254 10.38 6.21 19.78
C LEU A 254 9.48 6.00 20.99
N SER A 255 10.00 6.18 22.19
CA SER A 255 9.17 6.16 23.40
C SER A 255 8.40 7.45 23.55
N THR A 256 7.08 7.36 23.74
CA THR A 256 6.21 8.52 23.97
C THR A 256 5.27 8.28 25.15
N VAL A 257 4.60 9.33 25.60
CA VAL A 257 3.50 9.25 26.55
C VAL A 257 2.24 9.76 25.85
N ILE A 258 1.29 8.85 25.60
CA ILE A 258 0.05 9.19 24.90
C ILE A 258 -0.64 10.38 25.59
N ALA A 259 -1.21 11.28 24.79
CA ALA A 259 -1.87 12.52 25.23
C ALA A 259 -1.00 13.50 26.03
N TRP A 260 0.34 13.42 25.93
CA TRP A 260 1.20 14.46 26.51
C TRP A 260 0.85 15.83 25.89
N PRO A 261 0.69 16.94 26.64
CA PRO A 261 0.94 17.14 28.08
C PRO A 261 -0.35 17.18 28.93
N ALA A 262 -1.41 16.46 28.57
CA ALA A 262 -2.66 16.47 29.32
C ALA A 262 -2.43 16.17 30.80
N PRO A 263 -2.99 16.94 31.75
CA PRO A 263 -2.71 16.81 33.18
C PRO A 263 -3.09 15.45 33.77
N THR A 264 -4.28 14.92 33.41
CA THR A 264 -4.83 13.69 33.99
C THR A 264 -5.04 12.58 32.97
N ALA A 265 -5.22 12.92 31.68
CA ALA A 265 -5.50 11.95 30.63
C ALA A 265 -4.24 11.30 30.04
N ARG A 266 -3.05 11.91 30.19
CA ARG A 266 -1.79 11.37 29.66
C ARG A 266 -1.49 9.98 30.21
N GLY A 267 -1.00 9.09 29.34
CA GLY A 267 -0.63 7.72 29.72
C GLY A 267 -1.83 6.82 30.01
N THR A 268 -3.03 7.19 29.60
CA THR A 268 -4.25 6.40 29.88
C THR A 268 -4.91 5.87 28.61
N ALA A 269 -5.52 4.67 28.68
CA ALA A 269 -6.31 4.10 27.59
C ALA A 269 -7.49 4.99 27.18
N LYS A 270 -8.08 5.74 28.12
CA LYS A 270 -9.19 6.66 27.84
C LYS A 270 -8.80 7.73 26.82
N SER A 271 -7.54 8.21 26.85
CA SER A 271 -7.04 9.22 25.89
C SER A 271 -6.78 8.64 24.49
N HIS A 272 -6.74 7.32 24.35
CA HIS A 272 -6.51 6.68 23.06
C HIS A 272 -7.67 6.93 22.07
N GLY A 273 -8.91 6.66 22.47
CA GLY A 273 -10.04 6.63 21.53
C GLY A 273 -11.27 7.45 21.93
N SER A 274 -11.12 8.43 22.83
CA SER A 274 -12.24 9.27 23.31
C SER A 274 -11.86 10.74 23.38
N ALA A 275 -12.86 11.62 23.28
CA ALA A 275 -12.68 13.03 23.59
C ALA A 275 -12.21 13.20 25.05
N LEU A 276 -11.27 14.11 25.27
CA LEU A 276 -10.66 14.31 26.60
C LEU A 276 -11.63 14.91 27.62
N GLY A 277 -12.61 15.69 27.15
CA GLY A 277 -13.51 16.49 27.98
C GLY A 277 -13.08 17.95 28.06
N VAL A 278 -14.08 18.85 28.24
CA VAL A 278 -13.87 20.31 28.16
C VAL A 278 -12.82 20.78 29.17
N ASP A 279 -12.89 20.29 30.41
CA ASP A 279 -11.98 20.72 31.49
C ASP A 279 -10.54 20.26 31.20
N GLU A 280 -10.34 19.03 30.73
CA GLU A 280 -9.02 18.50 30.40
C GLU A 280 -8.42 19.20 29.19
N VAL A 281 -9.22 19.52 28.16
CA VAL A 281 -8.78 20.33 27.00
C VAL A 281 -8.34 21.72 27.44
N ALA A 282 -9.14 22.39 28.29
CA ALA A 282 -8.81 23.73 28.82
C ALA A 282 -7.52 23.69 29.64
N ALA A 283 -7.39 22.75 30.57
CA ALA A 283 -6.19 22.57 31.37
C ALA A 283 -4.94 22.24 30.54
N THR A 284 -5.08 21.42 29.51
CA THR A 284 -3.98 21.12 28.58
C THR A 284 -3.55 22.34 27.78
N LYS A 285 -4.49 23.18 27.32
CA LYS A 285 -4.17 24.43 26.63
C LYS A 285 -3.39 25.40 27.55
N GLN A 286 -3.75 25.50 28.83
CA GLN A 286 -2.99 26.27 29.78
C GLN A 286 -1.53 25.79 29.92
N GLN A 287 -1.30 24.47 29.95
CA GLN A 287 0.06 23.92 29.96
C GLN A 287 0.83 24.21 28.66
N LEU A 288 0.14 24.32 27.54
CA LEU A 288 0.72 24.71 26.25
C LEU A 288 0.90 26.22 26.09
N GLY A 289 0.55 27.02 27.10
CA GLY A 289 0.63 28.48 27.04
C GLY A 289 -0.43 29.14 26.14
N MET A 290 -1.55 28.43 25.88
CA MET A 290 -2.63 28.87 25.01
C MET A 290 -3.86 29.31 25.82
N ASP A 291 -4.73 30.12 25.22
CA ASP A 291 -6.00 30.52 25.83
C ASP A 291 -6.93 29.30 25.99
N PRO A 292 -7.31 28.90 27.22
CA PRO A 292 -8.13 27.73 27.48
C PRO A 292 -9.56 27.83 26.94
N THR A 293 -10.04 29.07 26.70
CA THR A 293 -11.43 29.33 26.30
C THR A 293 -11.63 29.33 24.79
N GLN A 294 -10.57 29.37 24.01
CA GLN A 294 -10.64 29.42 22.54
C GLN A 294 -10.30 28.07 21.91
N SER A 295 -10.98 27.76 20.83
CA SER A 295 -10.74 26.53 20.04
C SER A 295 -10.36 26.88 18.61
N PHE A 296 -9.57 26.02 17.99
CA PHE A 296 -9.10 26.16 16.60
C PHE A 296 -8.32 27.47 16.35
N VAL A 297 -7.55 27.91 17.34
CA VAL A 297 -6.71 29.11 17.22
C VAL A 297 -5.39 28.76 16.57
N VAL A 298 -5.09 29.44 15.48
CA VAL A 298 -3.80 29.33 14.77
C VAL A 298 -3.32 30.75 14.46
N SER A 299 -2.17 31.14 14.97
CA SER A 299 -1.64 32.47 14.69
C SER A 299 -1.15 32.59 13.24
N LYS A 300 -1.21 33.80 12.69
CA LYS A 300 -0.72 34.05 11.32
C LYS A 300 0.78 33.77 11.21
N GLU A 301 1.53 34.04 12.23
CA GLU A 301 2.98 33.82 12.30
C GLU A 301 3.31 32.33 12.25
N VAL A 302 2.57 31.48 12.98
CA VAL A 302 2.72 30.02 12.93
C VAL A 302 2.42 29.47 11.54
N ILE A 303 1.33 29.90 10.92
CA ILE A 303 0.99 29.46 9.55
C ILE A 303 2.03 29.91 8.53
N GLN A 304 2.49 31.15 8.60
CA GLN A 304 3.52 31.65 7.68
C GLN A 304 4.84 30.90 7.86
N HIS A 305 5.23 30.63 9.10
CA HIS A 305 6.43 29.85 9.41
C HIS A 305 6.34 28.41 8.89
N ALA A 306 5.26 27.71 9.19
CA ALA A 306 5.06 26.33 8.74
C ALA A 306 4.95 26.24 7.20
N ARG A 307 4.26 27.19 6.55
CA ARG A 307 4.14 27.23 5.08
C ARG A 307 5.44 27.64 4.35
N ALA A 308 6.49 28.06 5.06
CA ALA A 308 7.82 28.24 4.45
C ALA A 308 8.39 26.94 3.84
N ILE A 309 7.87 25.78 4.23
CA ILE A 309 8.16 24.49 3.58
C ILE A 309 7.86 24.52 2.07
N GLN A 310 6.87 25.31 1.62
CA GLN A 310 6.54 25.43 0.19
C GLN A 310 7.71 26.02 -0.61
N GLN A 311 8.43 27.01 -0.04
CA GLN A 311 9.61 27.58 -0.70
C GLN A 311 10.77 26.58 -0.74
N ARG A 312 11.00 25.84 0.36
CA ARG A 312 12.00 24.77 0.42
C ARG A 312 11.66 23.64 -0.56
N GLY A 313 10.40 23.21 -0.59
CA GLY A 313 9.90 22.18 -1.50
C GLY A 313 10.07 22.57 -2.98
N ALA A 314 9.65 23.78 -3.34
CA ALA A 314 9.81 24.30 -4.68
C ALA A 314 11.29 24.39 -5.09
N ALA A 315 12.20 24.77 -4.19
CA ALA A 315 13.64 24.80 -4.47
C ALA A 315 14.21 23.40 -4.70
N MET A 316 13.82 22.41 -3.89
CA MET A 316 14.21 21.00 -4.07
C MET A 316 13.68 20.46 -5.39
N HIS A 317 12.41 20.72 -5.71
CA HIS A 317 11.78 20.28 -6.95
C HIS A 317 12.44 20.90 -8.17
N LYS A 318 12.73 22.19 -8.15
CA LYS A 318 13.45 22.88 -9.24
C LYS A 318 14.83 22.28 -9.48
N ASN A 319 15.62 22.06 -8.44
CA ASN A 319 16.95 21.43 -8.58
C ASN A 319 16.85 20.00 -9.16
N TRP A 320 15.85 19.23 -8.71
CA TRP A 320 15.58 17.91 -9.29
C TRP A 320 15.18 18.02 -10.77
N GLN A 321 14.30 18.97 -11.13
CA GLN A 321 13.84 19.16 -12.51
C GLN A 321 14.97 19.44 -13.47
N GLU A 322 15.96 20.26 -13.09
CA GLU A 322 17.16 20.54 -13.90
C GLU A 322 17.97 19.27 -14.19
N LYS A 323 18.14 18.40 -13.17
CA LYS A 323 18.78 17.08 -13.35
C LYS A 323 17.95 16.15 -14.22
N PHE A 324 16.64 16.14 -14.01
CA PHE A 324 15.68 15.31 -14.73
C PHE A 324 15.61 15.69 -16.22
N ASP A 325 15.59 16.98 -16.55
CA ASP A 325 15.63 17.46 -17.95
C ASP A 325 16.91 17.02 -18.67
N THR A 326 18.03 17.01 -17.95
CA THR A 326 19.30 16.52 -18.46
C THR A 326 19.26 15.01 -18.68
N TRP A 327 18.72 14.26 -17.73
CA TRP A 327 18.54 12.82 -17.83
C TRP A 327 17.63 12.45 -19.01
N GLN A 328 16.50 13.14 -19.20
CA GLN A 328 15.58 12.90 -20.32
C GLN A 328 16.25 13.06 -21.68
N LYS A 329 17.10 14.07 -21.84
CA LYS A 329 17.84 14.31 -23.09
C LYS A 329 18.85 13.19 -23.39
N ASN A 330 19.46 12.64 -22.34
CA ASN A 330 20.51 11.63 -22.48
C ASN A 330 19.97 10.18 -22.52
N ASN A 331 18.70 9.96 -22.11
CA ASN A 331 18.09 8.65 -21.96
C ASN A 331 16.72 8.60 -22.64
N SER A 332 16.66 8.86 -23.93
CA SER A 332 15.41 9.03 -24.68
C SER A 332 14.48 7.81 -24.64
N VAL A 333 15.03 6.60 -24.61
CA VAL A 333 14.26 5.34 -24.52
C VAL A 333 13.58 5.24 -23.16
N GLN A 334 14.33 5.44 -22.07
CA GLN A 334 13.79 5.39 -20.71
C GLN A 334 12.83 6.55 -20.45
N ALA A 335 13.08 7.72 -21.00
CA ALA A 335 12.17 8.87 -20.91
C ALA A 335 10.84 8.59 -21.63
N THR A 336 10.87 7.94 -22.78
CA THR A 336 9.66 7.49 -23.51
C THR A 336 8.89 6.46 -22.67
N LEU A 337 9.61 5.49 -22.09
CA LEU A 337 9.00 4.50 -21.19
C LEU A 337 8.32 5.19 -20.00
N LEU A 338 9.04 6.08 -19.30
CA LEU A 338 8.48 6.80 -18.14
C LEU A 338 7.22 7.58 -18.52
N ASN A 339 7.24 8.31 -19.64
CA ASN A 339 6.06 9.05 -20.10
C ASN A 339 4.84 8.14 -20.33
N ARG A 340 5.06 6.95 -20.91
CA ARG A 340 4.02 5.94 -21.10
C ARG A 340 3.49 5.42 -19.76
N LEU A 341 4.39 5.08 -18.83
CA LEU A 341 4.03 4.55 -17.51
C LEU A 341 3.23 5.57 -16.68
N VAL A 342 3.67 6.84 -16.66
CA VAL A 342 2.96 7.93 -15.94
C VAL A 342 1.55 8.14 -16.48
N LYS A 343 1.37 8.04 -17.80
CA LYS A 343 0.05 8.13 -18.44
C LYS A 343 -0.76 6.84 -18.35
N ARG A 344 -0.16 5.75 -17.83
CA ARG A 344 -0.75 4.41 -17.77
C ARG A 344 -1.19 3.87 -19.14
N GLU A 345 -0.54 4.31 -20.19
CA GLU A 345 -0.80 3.86 -21.57
C GLU A 345 -0.20 2.47 -21.81
N LEU A 346 -0.88 1.67 -22.63
CA LEU A 346 -0.36 0.37 -23.10
C LEU A 346 0.38 0.56 -24.43
N PRO A 347 1.41 -0.25 -24.73
CA PRO A 347 2.05 -0.20 -26.04
C PRO A 347 1.07 -0.53 -27.15
N GLU A 348 1.26 0.04 -28.33
CA GLU A 348 0.45 -0.29 -29.49
C GLU A 348 0.60 -1.78 -29.84
N ASN A 349 -0.54 -2.42 -30.14
CA ASN A 349 -0.60 -3.85 -30.50
C ASN A 349 0.00 -4.83 -29.45
N TRP A 350 0.06 -4.44 -28.18
CA TRP A 350 0.64 -5.26 -27.10
C TRP A 350 -0.02 -6.64 -26.98
N GLU A 351 -1.29 -6.78 -27.36
CA GLU A 351 -2.07 -8.01 -27.29
C GLU A 351 -1.83 -8.99 -28.46
N LYS A 352 -1.09 -8.57 -29.51
CA LYS A 352 -0.91 -9.34 -30.74
C LYS A 352 -0.34 -10.75 -30.52
N ASN A 353 0.49 -10.92 -29.51
CA ASN A 353 1.18 -12.17 -29.20
C ASN A 353 0.51 -12.98 -28.08
N ILE A 354 -0.68 -12.57 -27.63
CA ILE A 354 -1.43 -13.35 -26.63
C ILE A 354 -1.81 -14.71 -27.26
N PRO A 355 -1.53 -15.84 -26.59
CA PRO A 355 -1.69 -17.15 -27.17
C PRO A 355 -3.16 -17.50 -27.45
N VAL A 356 -3.37 -18.19 -28.57
CA VAL A 356 -4.60 -18.89 -28.91
C VAL A 356 -4.34 -20.38 -28.78
N PHE A 357 -5.20 -21.11 -28.10
CA PHE A 357 -5.03 -22.51 -27.79
C PHE A 357 -5.89 -23.37 -28.72
N PRO A 358 -5.32 -24.48 -29.28
CA PRO A 358 -6.03 -25.34 -30.19
C PRO A 358 -7.10 -26.18 -29.48
N ILE A 359 -8.19 -26.50 -30.19
CA ILE A 359 -9.37 -27.20 -29.68
C ILE A 359 -9.17 -28.73 -29.48
N ASP A 360 -8.10 -29.27 -30.00
CA ASP A 360 -7.75 -30.72 -29.91
C ASP A 360 -6.93 -31.06 -28.65
N LYS A 361 -6.76 -30.10 -27.77
CA LYS A 361 -5.97 -30.27 -26.54
C LYS A 361 -6.77 -29.90 -25.29
N GLU A 362 -6.41 -30.58 -24.22
CA GLU A 362 -6.82 -30.19 -22.87
C GLU A 362 -5.67 -29.49 -22.17
N ILE A 363 -5.97 -28.40 -21.47
CA ILE A 363 -4.98 -27.63 -20.74
C ILE A 363 -5.60 -27.03 -19.48
N ALA A 364 -4.91 -27.11 -18.35
CA ALA A 364 -5.32 -26.45 -17.13
C ALA A 364 -5.32 -24.92 -17.33
N THR A 365 -6.34 -24.21 -16.82
CA THR A 365 -6.41 -22.76 -17.00
C THR A 365 -5.27 -22.05 -16.30
N ARG A 366 -4.68 -22.59 -15.20
CA ARG A 366 -3.42 -22.09 -14.62
C ARG A 366 -2.24 -22.17 -15.58
N ALA A 367 -2.11 -23.26 -16.36
CA ALA A 367 -1.02 -23.42 -17.32
C ALA A 367 -1.20 -22.50 -18.53
N ALA A 368 -2.45 -22.30 -18.98
CA ALA A 368 -2.76 -21.30 -19.98
C ALA A 368 -2.40 -19.90 -19.52
N SER A 369 -2.75 -19.55 -18.27
CA SER A 369 -2.37 -18.27 -17.64
C SER A 369 -0.86 -18.07 -17.60
N GLY A 370 -0.08 -19.09 -17.25
CA GLY A 370 1.39 -19.00 -17.29
C GLY A 370 1.94 -18.62 -18.66
N LYS A 371 1.37 -19.19 -19.74
CA LYS A 371 1.76 -18.82 -21.11
C LYS A 371 1.38 -17.39 -21.48
N VAL A 372 0.20 -16.94 -21.03
CA VAL A 372 -0.24 -15.55 -21.24
C VAL A 372 0.66 -14.56 -20.47
N ILE A 373 1.05 -14.90 -19.24
CA ILE A 373 2.00 -14.12 -18.44
C ILE A 373 3.31 -13.89 -19.20
N GLN A 374 3.88 -14.91 -19.87
CA GLN A 374 5.09 -14.73 -20.69
C GLN A 374 4.87 -13.72 -21.81
N SER A 375 3.75 -13.81 -22.52
CA SER A 375 3.43 -12.89 -23.62
C SER A 375 3.24 -11.45 -23.15
N ILE A 376 2.55 -11.24 -22.03
CA ILE A 376 2.40 -9.93 -21.39
C ILE A 376 3.78 -9.40 -20.95
N ALA A 377 4.56 -10.23 -20.26
CA ALA A 377 5.87 -9.86 -19.75
C ALA A 377 6.87 -9.49 -20.85
N ALA A 378 6.76 -10.06 -22.03
CA ALA A 378 7.63 -9.72 -23.16
C ALA A 378 7.46 -8.27 -23.65
N VAL A 379 6.29 -7.66 -23.45
CA VAL A 379 5.95 -6.33 -23.98
C VAL A 379 5.68 -5.27 -22.92
N LEU A 380 5.35 -5.69 -21.69
CA LEU A 380 5.09 -4.79 -20.55
C LEU A 380 6.19 -4.96 -19.48
N PRO A 381 7.28 -4.18 -19.53
CA PRO A 381 8.33 -4.27 -18.52
C PRO A 381 7.85 -3.92 -17.11
N GLU A 382 6.78 -3.14 -16.97
CA GLU A 382 6.12 -2.80 -15.72
C GLU A 382 5.29 -3.94 -15.11
N PHE A 383 5.11 -5.06 -15.81
CA PHE A 383 4.42 -6.25 -15.30
C PHE A 383 5.37 -7.02 -14.38
N TRP A 384 5.09 -7.03 -13.07
CA TRP A 384 6.00 -7.43 -12.01
C TRP A 384 5.25 -8.19 -10.91
N GLY A 385 5.82 -9.27 -10.41
CA GLY A 385 5.15 -10.05 -9.39
C GLY A 385 5.74 -11.42 -9.14
N GLY A 386 4.94 -12.34 -8.58
CA GLY A 386 5.43 -13.66 -8.20
C GLY A 386 4.40 -14.51 -7.48
N SER A 387 4.81 -15.15 -6.38
CA SER A 387 3.95 -16.10 -5.65
C SER A 387 4.33 -16.18 -4.18
N ALA A 388 3.37 -16.62 -3.35
CA ALA A 388 3.60 -17.02 -1.97
C ALA A 388 4.11 -18.49 -1.91
N ASP A 389 5.35 -18.70 -2.33
CA ASP A 389 6.05 -19.99 -2.37
C ASP A 389 5.42 -21.07 -3.27
N LEU A 390 4.53 -20.68 -4.19
CA LEU A 390 3.77 -21.59 -5.04
C LEU A 390 3.99 -21.32 -6.55
N ALA A 391 5.12 -20.74 -6.94
CA ALA A 391 5.35 -20.25 -8.30
C ALA A 391 5.16 -21.32 -9.39
N GLU A 392 5.65 -22.55 -9.18
CA GLU A 392 5.46 -23.66 -10.10
C GLU A 392 3.99 -24.13 -10.16
N SER A 393 3.33 -24.22 -9.00
CA SER A 393 1.93 -24.60 -8.91
C SER A 393 0.99 -23.56 -9.50
N ASN A 394 1.29 -22.28 -9.33
CA ASN A 394 0.49 -21.17 -9.86
C ASN A 394 0.86 -20.79 -11.31
N ASN A 395 2.00 -21.25 -11.82
CA ASN A 395 2.57 -20.86 -13.12
C ASN A 395 2.77 -19.33 -13.24
N THR A 396 3.35 -18.71 -12.19
CA THR A 396 3.49 -17.24 -12.10
C THR A 396 4.93 -16.75 -12.36
N THR A 397 5.87 -17.64 -12.64
CA THR A 397 7.26 -17.27 -12.95
C THR A 397 7.34 -16.57 -14.30
N ILE A 398 8.03 -15.43 -14.36
CA ILE A 398 8.41 -14.75 -15.61
C ILE A 398 9.75 -15.31 -16.07
N GLU A 399 9.79 -16.05 -17.17
CA GLU A 399 11.02 -16.63 -17.69
C GLU A 399 12.05 -15.53 -18.02
N GLY A 400 13.30 -15.72 -17.57
CA GLY A 400 14.35 -14.74 -17.75
C GLY A 400 14.20 -13.43 -16.94
N GLY A 401 13.15 -13.31 -16.11
CA GLY A 401 12.85 -12.09 -15.35
C GLY A 401 13.84 -11.76 -14.21
N GLY A 402 14.63 -12.73 -13.77
CA GLY A 402 15.51 -12.60 -12.60
C GLY A 402 14.76 -12.52 -11.28
N SER A 403 15.35 -13.05 -10.22
CA SER A 403 14.77 -12.98 -8.87
C SER A 403 15.01 -11.59 -8.26
N PHE A 404 13.94 -10.92 -7.82
CA PHE A 404 14.04 -9.63 -7.14
C PHE A 404 14.67 -9.81 -5.76
N LEU A 405 15.98 -9.69 -5.70
CA LEU A 405 16.81 -9.88 -4.51
C LEU A 405 17.90 -8.81 -4.44
N PRO A 406 18.36 -8.44 -3.23
CA PRO A 406 19.35 -7.38 -3.08
C PRO A 406 20.70 -7.75 -3.72
N THR A 407 21.50 -6.74 -4.01
CA THR A 407 22.83 -6.88 -4.67
C THR A 407 23.80 -7.79 -3.93
N ASN A 408 23.66 -7.91 -2.61
CA ASN A 408 24.49 -8.78 -1.78
C ASN A 408 23.96 -10.23 -1.66
N SER A 409 22.85 -10.55 -2.33
CA SER A 409 22.31 -11.92 -2.35
C SER A 409 23.25 -12.86 -3.10
N LYS A 410 23.44 -14.07 -2.53
CA LYS A 410 24.21 -15.16 -3.15
C LYS A 410 23.36 -16.17 -3.91
N MET A 411 22.04 -15.94 -3.97
CA MET A 411 21.12 -16.83 -4.65
C MET A 411 21.31 -16.74 -6.17
N ALA A 412 21.23 -17.87 -6.84
CA ALA A 412 21.28 -17.90 -8.31
C ALA A 412 20.14 -17.07 -8.90
N GLY A 413 20.44 -16.30 -9.94
CA GLY A 413 19.45 -15.42 -10.60
C GLY A 413 19.08 -14.17 -9.80
N ALA A 414 19.77 -13.86 -8.69
CA ALA A 414 19.55 -12.63 -7.94
C ALA A 414 19.80 -11.39 -8.79
N ASN A 415 18.81 -10.49 -8.78
CA ASN A 415 18.86 -9.22 -9.49
C ASN A 415 18.10 -8.18 -8.67
N PRO A 416 18.72 -7.06 -8.24
CA PRO A 416 18.04 -6.02 -7.45
C PRO A 416 16.85 -5.41 -8.19
N PHE A 417 16.84 -5.52 -9.52
CA PHE A 417 15.78 -5.06 -10.41
C PHE A 417 15.03 -6.22 -11.08
N GLY A 418 15.06 -7.42 -10.47
CA GLY A 418 14.39 -8.60 -10.99
C GLY A 418 12.86 -8.46 -11.00
N ARG A 419 12.23 -9.22 -11.88
CA ARG A 419 10.77 -9.18 -12.08
C ARG A 419 10.01 -10.21 -11.26
N ILE A 420 10.72 -11.21 -10.72
CA ILE A 420 10.13 -12.31 -9.96
C ILE A 420 10.28 -12.02 -8.47
N VAL A 421 9.15 -11.83 -7.79
CA VAL A 421 9.11 -11.60 -6.33
C VAL A 421 8.82 -12.91 -5.62
N HIS A 422 9.73 -13.32 -4.75
CA HIS A 422 9.56 -14.44 -3.85
C HIS A 422 8.99 -13.93 -2.53
N PHE A 423 7.67 -13.98 -2.36
CA PHE A 423 7.04 -13.51 -1.10
C PHE A 423 7.26 -14.47 0.06
N GLY A 424 7.59 -15.75 -0.23
CA GLY A 424 7.60 -16.83 0.73
C GLY A 424 6.16 -17.16 1.19
N ILE A 425 6.00 -17.95 2.21
CA ILE A 425 4.69 -18.35 2.75
C ILE A 425 4.12 -17.17 3.57
N ARG A 426 3.63 -16.13 2.87
CA ARG A 426 3.18 -14.85 3.45
C ARG A 426 2.07 -14.22 2.60
N GLU A 427 0.93 -14.87 2.49
CA GLU A 427 -0.18 -14.43 1.63
C GLU A 427 -0.71 -13.05 2.02
N HIS A 428 -0.83 -12.77 3.32
CA HIS A 428 -1.34 -11.48 3.81
C HIS A 428 -0.38 -10.34 3.44
N ALA A 429 0.90 -10.49 3.74
CA ALA A 429 1.90 -9.49 3.32
C ALA A 429 2.00 -9.38 1.79
N MET A 430 1.90 -10.49 1.05
CA MET A 430 1.88 -10.48 -0.41
C MET A 430 0.79 -9.56 -0.93
N GLY A 431 -0.46 -9.75 -0.48
CA GLY A 431 -1.57 -8.89 -0.90
C GLY A 431 -1.36 -7.41 -0.56
N SER A 432 -0.85 -7.13 0.64
CA SER A 432 -0.59 -5.75 1.09
C SER A 432 0.59 -5.12 0.33
N ILE A 433 1.65 -5.88 0.06
CA ILE A 433 2.80 -5.43 -0.73
C ILE A 433 2.38 -5.10 -2.17
N LEU A 434 1.51 -5.90 -2.79
CA LEU A 434 0.95 -5.58 -4.10
C LEU A 434 0.17 -4.27 -4.08
N ASN A 435 -0.61 -4.01 -3.02
CA ASN A 435 -1.30 -2.73 -2.85
C ASN A 435 -0.30 -1.57 -2.80
N GLY A 436 0.76 -1.71 -2.01
CA GLY A 436 1.81 -0.70 -1.93
C GLY A 436 2.52 -0.45 -3.26
N ALA A 437 2.82 -1.51 -4.01
CA ALA A 437 3.43 -1.41 -5.33
C ALA A 437 2.52 -0.68 -6.33
N ALA A 438 1.22 -1.01 -6.34
CA ALA A 438 0.23 -0.34 -7.18
C ALA A 438 0.04 1.15 -6.82
N LEU A 439 0.10 1.48 -5.52
CA LEU A 439 0.02 2.86 -5.01
C LEU A 439 1.25 3.68 -5.40
N HIS A 440 2.44 3.07 -5.46
CA HIS A 440 3.66 3.75 -5.90
C HIS A 440 3.55 4.22 -7.35
N GLY A 441 2.98 3.40 -8.25
CA GLY A 441 2.28 3.92 -9.41
C GLY A 441 2.79 3.52 -10.80
N LEU A 442 4.03 3.05 -10.97
CA LEU A 442 4.57 2.73 -12.30
C LEU A 442 4.62 1.23 -12.62
N VAL A 443 4.21 0.36 -11.69
CA VAL A 443 4.17 -1.09 -11.89
C VAL A 443 2.74 -1.60 -12.05
N LYS A 444 2.59 -2.72 -12.75
CA LYS A 444 1.36 -3.54 -12.81
C LYS A 444 1.61 -4.82 -12.01
N PRO A 445 1.27 -4.82 -10.69
CA PRO A 445 1.62 -5.92 -9.82
C PRO A 445 0.63 -7.09 -9.93
N PHE A 446 1.18 -8.32 -9.89
CA PHE A 446 0.37 -9.53 -9.79
C PHE A 446 1.04 -10.53 -8.84
N ALA A 447 0.26 -11.39 -8.19
CA ALA A 447 0.82 -12.52 -7.48
C ALA A 447 -0.16 -13.67 -7.34
N GLY A 448 0.40 -14.88 -7.16
CA GLY A 448 -0.34 -16.13 -7.08
C GLY A 448 -0.27 -16.81 -5.73
N THR A 449 -1.37 -17.48 -5.40
CA THR A 449 -1.50 -18.50 -4.36
C THR A 449 -2.68 -19.41 -4.71
N PHE A 450 -2.98 -20.43 -3.90
CA PHE A 450 -4.21 -21.21 -4.08
C PHE A 450 -5.44 -20.40 -3.69
N LEU A 451 -6.58 -20.67 -4.31
CA LEU A 451 -7.82 -19.91 -4.05
C LEU A 451 -8.23 -20.00 -2.57
N VAL A 452 -8.09 -21.16 -1.94
CA VAL A 452 -8.40 -21.34 -0.52
C VAL A 452 -7.58 -20.40 0.37
N PHE A 453 -6.33 -20.10 0.00
CA PHE A 453 -5.45 -19.23 0.77
C PHE A 453 -5.73 -17.73 0.55
N SER A 454 -6.70 -17.38 -0.29
CA SER A 454 -7.26 -16.01 -0.32
C SER A 454 -7.82 -15.58 1.03
N ASP A 455 -8.19 -16.52 1.89
CA ASP A 455 -8.65 -16.24 3.26
C ASP A 455 -7.57 -15.60 4.13
N TYR A 456 -6.31 -16.01 4.00
CA TYR A 456 -5.20 -15.38 4.72
C TYR A 456 -5.00 -13.91 4.31
N MET A 457 -5.31 -13.54 3.08
CA MET A 457 -5.05 -12.21 2.53
C MET A 457 -6.30 -11.32 2.38
N ARG A 458 -7.44 -11.76 2.90
CA ARG A 458 -8.74 -11.11 2.67
C ARG A 458 -8.76 -9.62 3.05
N GLY A 459 -8.10 -9.23 4.14
CA GLY A 459 -7.98 -7.84 4.56
C GLY A 459 -7.29 -6.97 3.51
N ALA A 460 -6.18 -7.44 2.96
CA ALA A 460 -5.43 -6.77 1.89
C ALA A 460 -6.24 -6.67 0.59
N VAL A 461 -6.91 -7.75 0.19
CA VAL A 461 -7.78 -7.79 -1.00
C VAL A 461 -8.94 -6.80 -0.89
N ARG A 462 -9.55 -6.71 0.29
CA ARG A 462 -10.61 -5.73 0.55
C ARG A 462 -10.11 -4.28 0.40
N LEU A 463 -8.90 -3.98 0.88
CA LEU A 463 -8.30 -2.65 0.74
C LEU A 463 -7.91 -2.33 -0.71
N SER A 464 -7.42 -3.32 -1.48
CA SER A 464 -7.20 -3.13 -2.92
C SER A 464 -8.49 -2.74 -3.65
N ALA A 465 -9.61 -3.40 -3.30
CA ALA A 465 -10.92 -3.08 -3.85
C ALA A 465 -11.42 -1.69 -3.42
N LEU A 466 -11.25 -1.32 -2.15
CA LEU A 466 -11.64 -0.02 -1.61
C LEU A 466 -10.86 1.13 -2.28
N MET A 467 -9.56 0.95 -2.50
CA MET A 467 -8.69 1.93 -3.15
C MET A 467 -8.71 1.84 -4.69
N GLN A 468 -9.46 0.89 -5.27
CA GLN A 468 -9.55 0.67 -6.72
C GLN A 468 -8.18 0.46 -7.39
N LEU A 469 -7.30 -0.31 -6.75
CA LEU A 469 -5.93 -0.52 -7.22
C LEU A 469 -5.86 -1.56 -8.35
N PRO A 470 -5.01 -1.37 -9.36
CA PRO A 470 -4.83 -2.31 -10.46
C PRO A 470 -3.96 -3.51 -10.06
N VAL A 471 -4.41 -4.29 -9.08
CA VAL A 471 -3.76 -5.49 -8.59
C VAL A 471 -4.43 -6.72 -9.17
N THR A 472 -3.64 -7.68 -9.67
CA THR A 472 -4.13 -8.95 -10.16
C THR A 472 -3.73 -10.08 -9.22
N TYR A 473 -4.72 -10.74 -8.63
CA TYR A 473 -4.56 -11.94 -7.82
C TYR A 473 -4.76 -13.18 -8.71
N VAL A 474 -3.76 -14.05 -8.80
CA VAL A 474 -3.83 -15.31 -9.56
C VAL A 474 -4.09 -16.43 -8.56
N TRP A 475 -5.34 -16.84 -8.43
CA TRP A 475 -5.78 -17.89 -7.51
C TRP A 475 -6.02 -19.19 -8.25
N THR A 476 -5.13 -20.14 -8.07
CA THR A 476 -5.24 -21.46 -8.71
C THR A 476 -5.90 -22.49 -7.79
N HIS A 477 -6.15 -23.70 -8.29
CA HIS A 477 -6.79 -24.78 -7.52
C HIS A 477 -8.21 -24.36 -7.09
N ASP A 478 -9.02 -23.96 -8.07
CA ASP A 478 -10.27 -23.21 -7.89
C ASP A 478 -11.50 -24.07 -7.54
N SER A 479 -11.35 -25.40 -7.46
CA SER A 479 -12.50 -26.30 -7.25
C SER A 479 -12.10 -27.63 -6.62
N ILE A 480 -13.10 -28.48 -6.34
CA ILE A 480 -12.91 -29.88 -5.93
C ILE A 480 -12.05 -30.68 -6.94
N GLY A 481 -12.01 -30.26 -8.22
CA GLY A 481 -11.21 -30.87 -9.26
C GLY A 481 -9.70 -30.79 -9.08
N LEU A 482 -9.20 -30.11 -8.04
CA LEU A 482 -7.77 -30.14 -7.68
C LEU A 482 -7.31 -31.52 -7.21
N GLY A 483 -8.21 -32.35 -6.65
CA GLY A 483 -7.98 -33.78 -6.39
C GLY A 483 -7.44 -34.07 -4.99
N GLU A 484 -6.29 -34.72 -4.94
CA GLU A 484 -5.74 -35.44 -3.79
C GLU A 484 -5.31 -34.57 -2.59
N ASP A 485 -5.13 -33.27 -2.75
CA ASP A 485 -4.78 -32.35 -1.64
C ASP A 485 -5.90 -32.28 -0.57
N GLY A 486 -7.11 -32.65 -0.93
CA GLY A 486 -8.23 -32.83 -0.01
C GLY A 486 -8.89 -31.54 0.51
N PRO A 487 -9.76 -31.66 1.55
CA PRO A 487 -10.68 -30.58 1.96
C PRO A 487 -10.00 -29.30 2.40
N THR A 488 -8.77 -29.35 2.92
CA THR A 488 -8.02 -28.17 3.37
C THR A 488 -7.58 -27.26 2.22
N HIS A 489 -7.64 -27.77 0.98
CA HIS A 489 -7.23 -27.07 -0.23
C HIS A 489 -8.38 -26.88 -1.24
N GLN A 490 -9.52 -27.54 -1.01
CA GLN A 490 -10.69 -27.53 -1.89
C GLN A 490 -11.62 -26.38 -1.52
N PRO A 491 -11.67 -25.27 -2.29
CA PRO A 491 -12.52 -24.12 -1.99
C PRO A 491 -13.99 -24.45 -2.26
N VAL A 492 -14.88 -23.97 -1.40
CA VAL A 492 -16.34 -24.10 -1.53
C VAL A 492 -16.99 -22.72 -1.54
N GLU A 493 -16.91 -21.98 -0.42
CA GLU A 493 -17.56 -20.69 -0.20
C GLU A 493 -16.77 -19.50 -0.80
N HIS A 494 -15.51 -19.68 -1.15
CA HIS A 494 -14.55 -18.60 -1.47
C HIS A 494 -15.02 -17.70 -2.60
N LEU A 495 -15.53 -18.26 -3.71
CA LEU A 495 -16.01 -17.46 -4.84
C LEU A 495 -17.17 -16.55 -4.43
N SER A 496 -18.14 -17.06 -3.69
CA SER A 496 -19.27 -16.28 -3.21
C SER A 496 -18.83 -15.20 -2.22
N ALA A 497 -17.94 -15.56 -1.28
CA ALA A 497 -17.41 -14.66 -0.28
C ALA A 497 -16.56 -13.53 -0.89
N LEU A 498 -15.75 -13.83 -1.91
CA LEU A 498 -14.93 -12.84 -2.61
C LEU A 498 -15.78 -11.93 -3.49
N ARG A 499 -16.80 -12.47 -4.19
CA ARG A 499 -17.76 -11.67 -4.98
C ARG A 499 -18.58 -10.69 -4.14
N ALA A 500 -18.72 -10.92 -2.84
CA ALA A 500 -19.38 -10.01 -1.91
C ALA A 500 -18.53 -8.76 -1.58
N ILE A 501 -17.24 -8.72 -1.94
CA ILE A 501 -16.38 -7.54 -1.72
C ILE A 501 -16.69 -6.48 -2.80
N PRO A 502 -17.23 -5.29 -2.42
CA PRO A 502 -17.53 -4.25 -3.38
C PRO A 502 -16.28 -3.77 -4.12
N GLY A 503 -16.36 -3.67 -5.44
CA GLY A 503 -15.26 -3.17 -6.26
C GLY A 503 -14.20 -4.21 -6.65
N LEU A 504 -14.30 -5.46 -6.16
CA LEU A 504 -13.45 -6.58 -6.58
C LEU A 504 -14.14 -7.37 -7.71
N ALA A 505 -13.47 -7.55 -8.83
CA ALA A 505 -13.92 -8.46 -9.87
C ALA A 505 -13.36 -9.87 -9.64
N ILE A 506 -14.21 -10.89 -9.73
CA ILE A 506 -13.80 -12.30 -9.68
C ILE A 506 -14.08 -12.94 -11.04
N VAL A 507 -13.02 -13.34 -11.71
CA VAL A 507 -13.02 -13.89 -13.06
C VAL A 507 -12.64 -15.36 -13.00
N ARG A 508 -13.46 -16.23 -13.59
CA ARG A 508 -13.25 -17.69 -13.60
C ARG A 508 -13.46 -18.24 -15.01
N PRO A 509 -12.39 -18.24 -15.85
CA PRO A 509 -12.49 -18.62 -17.25
C PRO A 509 -12.82 -20.10 -17.43
N ALA A 510 -13.64 -20.41 -18.44
CA ALA A 510 -14.12 -21.75 -18.75
C ALA A 510 -13.06 -22.63 -19.46
N ASP A 511 -12.15 -22.02 -20.19
CA ASP A 511 -11.10 -22.68 -20.95
C ASP A 511 -9.86 -21.80 -21.16
N ALA A 512 -8.87 -22.35 -21.84
CA ALA A 512 -7.61 -21.67 -22.11
C ALA A 512 -7.76 -20.40 -22.97
N ASN A 513 -8.70 -20.36 -23.91
CA ASN A 513 -8.93 -19.20 -24.76
C ASN A 513 -9.66 -18.08 -24.01
N GLU A 514 -10.55 -18.42 -23.07
CA GLU A 514 -11.11 -17.43 -22.15
C GLU A 514 -10.04 -16.87 -21.19
N VAL A 515 -9.05 -17.67 -20.76
CA VAL A 515 -7.91 -17.14 -19.98
C VAL A 515 -7.21 -16.03 -20.73
N SER A 516 -6.93 -16.24 -22.03
CA SER A 516 -6.30 -15.22 -22.87
C SER A 516 -7.13 -13.94 -22.95
N ALA A 517 -8.44 -14.06 -23.19
CA ALA A 517 -9.35 -12.92 -23.25
C ALA A 517 -9.48 -12.23 -21.88
N CYS A 518 -9.56 -12.96 -20.78
CA CYS A 518 -9.63 -12.42 -19.42
C CYS A 518 -8.38 -11.59 -19.08
N TRP A 519 -7.18 -12.08 -19.39
CA TRP A 519 -5.95 -11.32 -19.15
C TRP A 519 -5.90 -10.02 -19.96
N VAL A 520 -6.37 -10.04 -21.20
CA VAL A 520 -6.48 -8.81 -22.02
C VAL A 520 -7.38 -7.79 -21.34
N GLU A 521 -8.55 -8.20 -20.88
CA GLU A 521 -9.47 -7.32 -20.18
C GLU A 521 -8.93 -6.83 -18.82
N ILE A 522 -8.23 -7.68 -18.06
CA ILE A 522 -7.58 -7.33 -16.80
C ILE A 522 -6.54 -6.21 -17.02
N ILE A 523 -5.66 -6.37 -17.99
CA ILE A 523 -4.60 -5.39 -18.28
C ILE A 523 -5.17 -4.07 -18.79
N LYS A 524 -6.25 -4.10 -19.61
CA LYS A 524 -6.92 -2.91 -20.14
C LYS A 524 -7.69 -2.14 -19.07
N ASN A 525 -8.44 -2.84 -18.22
CA ASN A 525 -9.33 -2.19 -17.25
C ASN A 525 -8.63 -1.67 -15.99
N ALA A 526 -7.45 -2.19 -15.67
CA ALA A 526 -6.60 -1.74 -14.57
C ALA A 526 -7.36 -1.56 -13.23
N LYS A 527 -8.17 -2.57 -12.84
CA LYS A 527 -8.95 -2.65 -11.60
C LYS A 527 -8.50 -3.85 -10.76
N PRO A 528 -8.86 -3.90 -9.47
CA PRO A 528 -8.56 -5.07 -8.64
C PRO A 528 -9.34 -6.30 -9.13
N VAL A 529 -8.61 -7.37 -9.44
CA VAL A 529 -9.18 -8.61 -10.01
C VAL A 529 -8.59 -9.84 -9.33
N GLY A 530 -9.46 -10.79 -8.98
CA GLY A 530 -9.10 -12.16 -8.65
C GLY A 530 -9.40 -13.09 -9.83
N LEU A 531 -8.37 -13.75 -10.36
CA LEU A 531 -8.46 -14.71 -11.46
C LEU A 531 -8.39 -16.12 -10.87
N ALA A 532 -9.54 -16.82 -10.86
CA ALA A 532 -9.68 -18.19 -10.33
C ALA A 532 -9.45 -19.21 -11.43
N LEU A 533 -8.47 -20.11 -11.24
CA LEU A 533 -7.93 -21.00 -12.27
C LEU A 533 -7.91 -22.46 -11.82
N SER A 534 -8.22 -23.38 -12.74
CA SER A 534 -8.20 -24.83 -12.50
C SER A 534 -6.78 -25.39 -12.36
N ARG A 535 -6.63 -26.41 -11.49
CA ARG A 535 -5.45 -27.30 -11.48
C ARG A 535 -5.54 -28.37 -12.57
N GLN A 536 -6.70 -28.97 -12.70
CA GLN A 536 -6.98 -29.99 -13.68
C GLN A 536 -7.05 -29.43 -15.12
N ASN A 537 -6.75 -30.26 -16.10
CA ASN A 537 -6.91 -29.90 -17.50
C ASN A 537 -8.39 -29.78 -17.85
N LEU A 538 -8.70 -28.85 -18.73
CA LEU A 538 -10.04 -28.63 -19.30
C LEU A 538 -9.96 -28.66 -20.82
N PRO A 539 -10.99 -29.22 -21.50
CA PRO A 539 -11.12 -29.12 -22.96
C PRO A 539 -11.15 -27.64 -23.40
N VAL A 540 -10.51 -27.34 -24.50
CA VAL A 540 -10.66 -26.05 -25.18
C VAL A 540 -11.97 -26.04 -25.97
N ILE A 541 -12.83 -25.08 -25.67
CA ILE A 541 -14.17 -24.97 -26.27
C ILE A 541 -14.07 -24.59 -27.75
N ASP A 542 -14.76 -25.34 -28.61
CA ASP A 542 -14.81 -25.11 -30.05
C ASP A 542 -15.67 -23.89 -30.40
N ARG A 543 -15.00 -22.75 -30.62
CA ARG A 543 -15.65 -21.46 -30.92
C ARG A 543 -16.23 -21.37 -32.35
N SER A 544 -16.08 -22.42 -33.16
CA SER A 544 -16.85 -22.54 -34.41
C SER A 544 -18.28 -22.99 -34.17
N LYS A 545 -18.53 -23.68 -33.02
CA LYS A 545 -19.86 -24.17 -32.61
C LYS A 545 -20.52 -23.26 -31.56
N TYR A 546 -19.71 -22.56 -30.78
CA TYR A 546 -20.14 -21.76 -29.63
C TYR A 546 -19.68 -20.30 -29.78
N LYS A 547 -20.29 -19.38 -29.03
CA LYS A 547 -19.95 -17.94 -29.08
C LYS A 547 -18.48 -17.69 -28.74
N GLY A 548 -17.90 -16.69 -29.37
CA GLY A 548 -16.50 -16.32 -29.26
C GLY A 548 -16.12 -15.66 -27.90
N THR A 549 -14.82 -15.69 -27.61
CA THR A 549 -14.24 -15.17 -26.35
C THR A 549 -14.28 -13.65 -26.25
N GLU A 550 -14.56 -12.91 -27.33
CA GLU A 550 -14.77 -11.47 -27.34
C GLU A 550 -15.95 -11.01 -26.44
N ASN A 551 -16.81 -11.96 -26.05
CA ASN A 551 -17.94 -11.73 -25.15
C ASN A 551 -17.56 -11.76 -23.66
N VAL A 552 -16.37 -12.19 -23.30
CA VAL A 552 -15.86 -12.20 -21.91
C VAL A 552 -15.91 -10.82 -21.26
N LYS A 553 -15.66 -9.76 -22.03
CA LYS A 553 -15.74 -8.36 -21.59
C LYS A 553 -17.11 -7.96 -21.00
N ASN A 554 -18.17 -8.70 -21.32
CA ASN A 554 -19.52 -8.46 -20.81
C ASN A 554 -19.73 -9.04 -19.39
N GLY A 555 -18.76 -9.79 -18.86
CA GLY A 555 -18.83 -10.47 -17.56
C GLY A 555 -19.58 -11.80 -17.61
N ALA A 556 -20.76 -11.82 -18.26
CA ALA A 556 -21.52 -13.03 -18.57
C ALA A 556 -22.07 -12.93 -20.00
N TYR A 557 -22.19 -14.06 -20.68
CA TYR A 557 -22.72 -14.13 -22.04
C TYR A 557 -23.34 -15.48 -22.32
N VAL A 558 -24.25 -15.51 -23.30
CA VAL A 558 -24.84 -16.76 -23.79
C VAL A 558 -23.79 -17.47 -24.65
N LEU A 559 -23.28 -18.59 -24.15
CA LEU A 559 -22.28 -19.41 -24.86
C LEU A 559 -22.92 -20.29 -25.95
N ALA A 560 -24.07 -20.90 -25.65
CA ALA A 560 -24.80 -21.81 -26.52
C ALA A 560 -26.32 -21.65 -26.38
N TYR A 561 -27.05 -22.01 -27.41
CA TYR A 561 -28.49 -22.19 -27.38
C TYR A 561 -28.80 -23.69 -27.57
N GLY A 562 -29.87 -24.20 -26.98
CA GLY A 562 -30.31 -25.57 -27.16
C GLY A 562 -30.75 -25.82 -28.61
N ASP A 563 -31.52 -24.90 -29.19
CA ASP A 563 -31.85 -24.85 -30.61
C ASP A 563 -31.87 -23.38 -31.05
N GLU A 564 -30.92 -22.98 -31.89
CA GLU A 564 -30.84 -21.60 -32.40
C GLU A 564 -31.99 -21.24 -33.36
N ASN A 565 -32.69 -22.24 -33.91
CA ASN A 565 -33.80 -22.05 -34.83
C ASN A 565 -35.17 -22.15 -34.13
N SER A 566 -35.21 -22.48 -32.83
CA SER A 566 -36.46 -22.57 -32.08
C SER A 566 -37.06 -21.20 -31.84
N THR A 567 -38.35 -21.06 -32.17
CA THR A 567 -39.17 -19.90 -31.79
C THR A 567 -39.80 -20.09 -30.42
N ASP A 568 -39.60 -21.23 -29.79
CA ASP A 568 -40.16 -21.55 -28.48
C ASP A 568 -39.48 -20.75 -27.35
N LYS A 569 -40.21 -20.52 -26.27
CA LYS A 569 -39.65 -19.87 -25.08
C LYS A 569 -38.62 -20.76 -24.42
N CYS A 570 -37.48 -20.19 -24.07
CA CYS A 570 -36.47 -20.87 -23.27
C CYS A 570 -37.08 -21.32 -21.94
N GLU A 571 -37.12 -22.63 -21.67
CA GLU A 571 -37.68 -23.18 -20.43
C GLU A 571 -36.63 -23.27 -19.32
N VAL A 572 -35.35 -23.47 -19.67
CA VAL A 572 -34.25 -23.65 -18.72
C VAL A 572 -33.05 -22.84 -19.17
N ILE A 573 -32.42 -22.14 -18.22
CA ILE A 573 -31.14 -21.49 -18.42
C ILE A 573 -30.11 -22.15 -17.49
N LEU A 574 -29.04 -22.72 -18.08
CA LEU A 574 -27.89 -23.23 -17.33
C LEU A 574 -26.85 -22.13 -17.18
N ILE A 575 -26.49 -21.80 -15.92
CA ILE A 575 -25.46 -20.80 -15.60
C ILE A 575 -24.27 -21.53 -15.01
N ALA A 576 -23.11 -21.40 -15.65
CA ALA A 576 -21.88 -22.04 -15.23
C ALA A 576 -20.67 -21.11 -15.36
N THR A 577 -19.61 -21.38 -14.59
CA THR A 577 -18.32 -20.67 -14.65
C THR A 577 -17.17 -21.66 -14.52
N GLY A 578 -16.02 -21.34 -15.10
CA GLY A 578 -14.81 -22.17 -14.96
C GLY A 578 -15.00 -23.60 -15.46
N SER A 579 -14.48 -24.56 -14.72
CA SER A 579 -14.50 -25.99 -15.09
C SER A 579 -15.90 -26.54 -15.29
N GLU A 580 -16.93 -25.99 -14.65
CA GLU A 580 -18.31 -26.49 -14.72
C GLU A 580 -19.01 -26.09 -16.03
N VAL A 581 -18.44 -25.19 -16.84
CA VAL A 581 -19.01 -24.86 -18.18
C VAL A 581 -19.02 -26.06 -19.09
N ASN A 582 -17.96 -26.86 -19.12
CA ASN A 582 -17.93 -28.08 -19.91
C ASN A 582 -18.99 -29.13 -19.47
N LEU A 583 -19.23 -29.21 -18.16
CA LEU A 583 -20.32 -30.03 -17.62
C LEU A 583 -21.70 -29.53 -18.07
N ALA A 584 -21.90 -28.21 -18.10
CA ALA A 584 -23.16 -27.65 -18.57
C ALA A 584 -23.39 -27.77 -20.07
N LEU A 585 -22.33 -27.96 -20.87
CA LEU A 585 -22.41 -28.21 -22.31
C LEU A 585 -22.67 -29.70 -22.67
N SER A 586 -22.35 -30.64 -21.76
CA SER A 586 -22.57 -32.08 -21.95
C SER A 586 -24.00 -32.51 -21.62
#